data_e12f722f92baf1237ef44f7d544578c1
#
_entry.id   e12f722f92baf1237ef44f7d544578c1
#
_cell.length_a   1.000
_cell.length_b   1.000
_cell.length_c   1.000
_cell.angle_alpha   90.00
_cell.angle_beta   90.00
_cell.angle_gamma   90.00
#
_symmetry.space_group_name_H-M   'P 1'
#
loop_
_entity.id
_entity.type
_entity.pdbx_description
1 polymer ?
#
loop_
_entity_poly.entity_id
_entity_poly.type
_entity_poly.pdbx_seq_one_letter_code
_entity_poly.pdbx_strand_id
1 'polypeptide(L)'
;KMRPRESWHGIALLESPDVVDLWVQEEIDEAESPGVNLNHSLISGGGLAIYLDDVTELEGVISGRFPDPEPRRLHRNAVRHERSVYFIEPTADDDEWYEYLSKEAKAASHWRKLLGMISLGGKWRKRMKNNVSKAREPPKGVTKNMASASVLALTWWQLSEWLINESISSSRDNRFAARLRGALADLRIQHGDDATLILPMHMPWRNAIYSALNEQKEVEEISSSPPDSDDTEEE
;
A
#
# COMPACT_ATOMS: atom_id res chain seq x y z
N LYS A 1 -15.74 -10.06 4.01
CA LYS A 1 -14.45 -10.74 3.86
C LYS A 1 -14.37 -11.27 2.44
N MET A 2 -13.61 -10.61 1.59
CA MET A 2 -13.29 -11.17 0.28
C MET A 2 -12.25 -12.28 0.50
N ARG A 3 -12.66 -13.52 0.28
CA ARG A 3 -11.71 -14.63 0.14
C ARG A 3 -11.55 -14.88 -1.36
N PRO A 4 -10.31 -15.05 -1.88
CA PRO A 4 -10.13 -15.55 -3.22
C PRO A 4 -10.94 -16.84 -3.40
N ARG A 5 -11.70 -16.94 -4.48
CA ARG A 5 -12.51 -18.15 -4.75
C ARG A 5 -11.66 -19.26 -5.35
N GLU A 6 -10.57 -18.87 -5.98
CA GLU A 6 -9.63 -19.78 -6.62
C GLU A 6 -8.43 -20.05 -5.71
N SER A 7 -7.78 -21.18 -5.89
CA SER A 7 -6.51 -21.47 -5.24
C SER A 7 -5.45 -20.48 -5.73
N TRP A 8 -4.61 -20.02 -4.84
CA TRP A 8 -3.48 -19.12 -5.16
C TRP A 8 -2.18 -19.71 -4.59
N HIS A 9 -1.09 -19.46 -5.26
CA HIS A 9 0.19 -20.08 -4.98
C HIS A 9 1.14 -19.14 -4.25
N GLY A 10 1.04 -17.83 -4.52
CA GLY A 10 1.87 -16.82 -3.87
C GLY A 10 1.16 -15.49 -3.70
N ILE A 11 1.75 -14.61 -2.91
CA ILE A 11 1.30 -13.25 -2.66
C ILE A 11 2.41 -12.26 -3.00
N ALA A 12 2.05 -11.16 -3.65
CA ALA A 12 2.91 -10.00 -3.83
C ALA A 12 2.41 -8.85 -2.94
N LEU A 13 3.28 -8.25 -2.16
CA LEU A 13 3.01 -7.09 -1.33
C LEU A 13 3.72 -5.88 -1.93
N LEU A 14 3.02 -4.75 -2.07
CA LEU A 14 3.61 -3.49 -2.55
C LEU A 14 4.37 -2.78 -1.42
N GLU A 15 5.11 -3.53 -0.67
CA GLU A 15 5.86 -3.14 0.51
C GLU A 15 7.29 -3.62 0.37
N SER A 16 8.22 -3.03 1.14
CA SER A 16 9.58 -3.52 1.33
C SER A 16 9.59 -4.70 2.32
N PRO A 17 10.56 -5.61 2.26
CA PRO A 17 10.74 -6.67 3.27
C PRO A 17 10.82 -6.13 4.70
N ASP A 18 11.38 -4.95 4.90
CA ASP A 18 11.57 -4.30 6.21
C ASP A 18 10.23 -4.03 6.93
N VAL A 19 9.11 -4.05 6.20
CA VAL A 19 7.76 -3.84 6.78
C VAL A 19 7.39 -4.92 7.81
N VAL A 20 7.98 -6.11 7.71
CA VAL A 20 7.67 -7.21 8.63
C VAL A 20 8.12 -6.84 10.04
N ASP A 21 9.35 -6.33 10.18
CA ASP A 21 9.89 -5.87 11.49
C ASP A 21 9.09 -4.66 12.00
N LEU A 22 8.71 -3.75 11.10
CA LEU A 22 7.84 -2.63 11.46
C LEU A 22 6.51 -3.10 12.02
N TRP A 23 5.85 -4.10 11.42
CA TRP A 23 4.61 -4.67 11.94
C TRP A 23 4.76 -5.28 13.33
N VAL A 24 5.91 -5.93 13.60
CA VAL A 24 6.20 -6.48 14.92
C VAL A 24 6.34 -5.35 15.94
N GLN A 25 7.10 -4.29 15.61
CA GLN A 25 7.28 -3.15 16.49
C GLN A 25 5.95 -2.41 16.75
N GLU A 26 5.16 -2.14 15.70
CA GLU A 26 3.85 -1.51 15.84
C GLU A 26 2.89 -2.33 16.73
N GLU A 27 2.99 -3.67 16.69
CA GLU A 27 2.18 -4.54 17.54
C GLU A 27 2.60 -4.45 19.00
N ILE A 28 3.91 -4.37 19.27
CA ILE A 28 4.45 -4.17 20.63
C ILE A 28 3.98 -2.81 21.16
N ASP A 29 4.18 -1.75 20.38
CA ASP A 29 3.82 -0.39 20.77
C ASP A 29 2.30 -0.28 21.05
N GLU A 30 1.47 -0.91 20.20
CA GLU A 30 0.01 -0.90 20.37
C GLU A 30 -0.43 -1.72 21.59
N ALA A 31 0.29 -2.80 21.93
CA ALA A 31 0.02 -3.59 23.15
C ALA A 31 0.40 -2.84 24.42
N GLU A 32 1.50 -2.09 24.40
CA GLU A 32 1.95 -1.27 25.53
C GLU A 32 1.11 0.00 25.71
N SER A 33 0.71 0.63 24.60
CA SER A 33 0.00 1.90 24.59
C SER A 33 -1.06 1.93 23.49
N PRO A 34 -2.26 1.40 23.71
CA PRO A 34 -3.32 1.32 22.72
C PRO A 34 -3.63 2.66 22.04
N GLY A 35 -3.59 2.70 20.71
CA GLY A 35 -3.82 3.89 19.89
C GLY A 35 -2.58 4.76 19.66
N VAL A 36 -1.41 4.37 20.16
CA VAL A 36 -0.17 5.17 20.03
C VAL A 36 0.20 5.39 18.55
N ASN A 37 0.13 4.35 17.74
CA ASN A 37 0.50 4.44 16.32
C ASN A 37 -0.46 5.32 15.53
N LEU A 38 -1.77 5.23 15.79
CA LEU A 38 -2.76 6.13 15.21
C LEU A 38 -2.51 7.58 15.63
N ASN A 39 -2.24 7.82 16.89
CA ASN A 39 -1.93 9.15 17.42
C ASN A 39 -0.66 9.72 16.78
N HIS A 40 0.40 8.93 16.62
CA HIS A 40 1.61 9.37 15.91
C HIS A 40 1.30 9.77 14.45
N SER A 41 0.49 8.99 13.77
CA SER A 41 0.09 9.29 12.39
C SER A 41 -0.76 10.56 12.28
N LEU A 42 -1.61 10.85 13.26
CA LEU A 42 -2.40 12.08 13.33
C LEU A 42 -1.51 13.31 13.65
N ILE A 43 -0.56 13.17 14.57
CA ILE A 43 0.35 14.25 14.96
C ILE A 43 1.36 14.57 13.85
N SER A 44 1.80 13.59 13.08
CA SER A 44 2.73 13.80 11.96
C SER A 44 2.18 14.74 10.89
N GLY A 45 0.87 14.93 10.86
CA GLY A 45 0.20 15.92 10.01
C GLY A 45 0.10 15.47 8.54
N GLY A 46 -0.11 16.46 7.66
CA GLY A 46 -0.19 16.22 6.22
C GLY A 46 -1.52 15.62 5.75
N GLY A 47 -1.49 15.04 4.56
CA GLY A 47 -2.69 14.49 3.91
C GLY A 47 -3.20 13.23 4.59
N LEU A 48 -2.30 12.41 5.15
CA LEU A 48 -2.66 11.19 5.87
C LEU A 48 -3.42 11.53 7.16
N ALA A 49 -2.96 12.50 7.93
CA ALA A 49 -3.63 12.93 9.15
C ALA A 49 -5.06 13.41 8.87
N ILE A 50 -5.27 14.24 7.85
CA ILE A 50 -6.60 14.70 7.46
C ILE A 50 -7.49 13.52 7.03
N TYR A 51 -6.94 12.57 6.29
CA TYR A 51 -7.64 11.36 5.86
C TYR A 51 -8.08 10.51 7.06
N LEU A 52 -7.16 10.26 7.99
CA LEU A 52 -7.45 9.45 9.19
C LEU A 52 -8.49 10.13 10.09
N ASP A 53 -8.38 11.44 10.28
CA ASP A 53 -9.34 12.25 11.04
C ASP A 53 -10.75 12.14 10.45
N ASP A 54 -10.90 12.42 9.14
CA ASP A 54 -12.19 12.32 8.45
C ASP A 54 -12.76 10.88 8.47
N VAL A 55 -11.90 9.84 8.41
CA VAL A 55 -12.35 8.44 8.47
C VAL A 55 -12.83 8.05 9.85
N THR A 56 -12.22 8.60 10.93
CA THR A 56 -12.66 8.33 12.31
C THR A 56 -14.08 8.81 12.57
N GLU A 57 -14.54 9.84 11.86
CA GLU A 57 -15.90 10.37 11.98
C GLU A 57 -16.96 9.49 11.29
N LEU A 58 -16.56 8.50 10.50
CA LEU A 58 -17.51 7.63 9.79
C LEU A 58 -18.00 6.49 10.67
N GLU A 59 -19.28 6.52 11.04
CA GLU A 59 -19.91 5.48 11.83
C GLU A 59 -19.81 4.09 11.15
N GLY A 60 -19.35 3.10 11.90
CA GLY A 60 -19.21 1.72 11.43
C GLY A 60 -18.03 1.48 10.48
N VAL A 61 -17.18 2.48 10.29
CA VAL A 61 -15.88 2.36 9.64
C VAL A 61 -14.80 2.40 10.72
N ILE A 62 -13.94 1.41 10.72
CA ILE A 62 -12.81 1.41 11.65
C ILE A 62 -11.72 2.26 10.98
N SER A 63 -11.35 3.34 11.65
CA SER A 63 -10.17 4.15 11.27
C SER A 63 -8.90 3.31 11.33
N GLY A 64 -7.82 3.85 10.80
CA GLY A 64 -6.54 3.15 10.69
C GLY A 64 -6.21 2.30 11.92
N ARG A 65 -5.85 1.07 11.67
CA ARG A 65 -5.27 0.16 12.67
C ARG A 65 -3.82 -0.05 12.31
N PHE A 66 -3.00 -0.08 13.33
CA PHE A 66 -1.58 -0.35 13.21
C PHE A 66 -1.24 -1.62 14.01
N PRO A 67 -0.43 -2.50 13.45
CA PRO A 67 -0.07 -2.55 12.03
C PRO A 67 -1.29 -2.74 11.11
N ASP A 68 -1.19 -2.33 9.83
CA ASP A 68 -2.29 -2.53 8.87
C ASP A 68 -2.69 -4.01 8.83
N PRO A 69 -3.94 -4.33 9.21
CA PRO A 69 -4.34 -5.72 9.42
C PRO A 69 -4.46 -6.52 8.12
N GLU A 70 -4.66 -5.88 6.96
CA GLU A 70 -4.90 -6.62 5.72
C GLU A 70 -3.60 -7.21 5.14
N PRO A 71 -2.53 -6.44 4.82
CA PRO A 71 -1.30 -7.01 4.27
C PRO A 71 -0.64 -7.96 5.28
N ARG A 72 -0.59 -7.60 6.56
CA ARG A 72 -0.04 -8.45 7.61
C ARG A 72 -0.79 -9.78 7.76
N ARG A 73 -2.11 -9.78 7.73
CA ARG A 73 -2.92 -11.00 7.80
C ARG A 73 -2.69 -11.90 6.59
N LEU A 74 -2.55 -11.30 5.41
CA LEU A 74 -2.29 -12.04 4.18
C LEU A 74 -0.88 -12.62 4.17
N HIS A 75 0.11 -11.86 4.64
CA HIS A 75 1.47 -12.34 4.87
C HIS A 75 1.47 -13.55 5.80
N ARG A 76 0.94 -13.42 7.02
CA ARG A 76 0.85 -14.52 8.00
C ARG A 76 0.09 -15.74 7.45
N ASN A 77 -0.92 -15.52 6.61
CA ASN A 77 -1.63 -16.63 5.98
C ASN A 77 -0.77 -17.33 4.93
N ALA A 78 0.00 -16.58 4.14
CA ALA A 78 0.93 -17.13 3.16
C ALA A 78 2.02 -17.97 3.84
N VAL A 79 2.68 -17.41 4.84
CA VAL A 79 3.70 -18.11 5.64
C VAL A 79 3.14 -19.39 6.26
N ARG A 80 2.01 -19.31 6.96
CA ARG A 80 1.36 -20.50 7.57
C ARG A 80 1.05 -21.63 6.59
N HIS A 81 0.81 -21.31 5.34
CA HIS A 81 0.47 -22.28 4.29
C HIS A 81 1.63 -22.51 3.32
N GLU A 82 2.86 -22.14 3.72
CA GLU A 82 4.09 -22.33 2.94
C GLU A 82 3.98 -21.82 1.51
N ARG A 83 3.30 -20.65 1.34
CA ARG A 83 3.13 -19.99 0.05
C ARG A 83 4.17 -18.92 -0.14
N SER A 84 4.65 -18.78 -1.36
CA SER A 84 5.65 -17.79 -1.72
C SER A 84 5.18 -16.36 -1.43
N VAL A 85 6.02 -15.57 -0.77
CA VAL A 85 5.79 -14.14 -0.50
C VAL A 85 6.82 -13.32 -1.26
N TYR A 86 6.35 -12.33 -2.01
CA TYR A 86 7.18 -11.43 -2.79
C TYR A 86 6.94 -10.00 -2.31
N PHE A 87 8.01 -9.34 -1.90
CA PHE A 87 8.00 -7.92 -1.59
C PHE A 87 8.38 -7.13 -2.84
N ILE A 88 7.45 -6.31 -3.31
CA ILE A 88 7.59 -5.64 -4.61
C ILE A 88 8.37 -4.34 -4.48
N GLU A 89 8.27 -3.64 -3.37
CA GLU A 89 9.14 -2.51 -3.10
C GLU A 89 10.55 -3.02 -2.80
N PRO A 90 11.60 -2.47 -3.46
CA PRO A 90 12.98 -2.80 -3.13
C PRO A 90 13.37 -2.37 -1.73
N THR A 91 14.41 -2.98 -1.18
CA THR A 91 15.04 -2.54 0.08
C THR A 91 15.78 -1.22 -0.10
N ALA A 92 16.10 -0.57 1.01
CA ALA A 92 16.87 0.68 1.02
C ALA A 92 18.31 0.52 0.48
N ASP A 93 18.82 -0.70 0.44
CA ASP A 93 20.15 -1.04 -0.09
C ASP A 93 20.20 -1.08 -1.64
N ASP A 94 19.05 -0.98 -2.31
CA ASP A 94 18.97 -0.91 -3.77
C ASP A 94 19.29 0.51 -4.23
N ASP A 95 20.42 0.69 -4.90
CA ASP A 95 20.94 2.00 -5.34
C ASP A 95 19.94 2.76 -6.23
N GLU A 96 19.28 2.06 -7.14
CA GLU A 96 18.30 2.69 -8.05
C GLU A 96 17.04 3.12 -7.29
N TRP A 97 16.62 2.31 -6.31
CA TRP A 97 15.50 2.65 -5.46
C TRP A 97 15.83 3.81 -4.53
N TYR A 98 17.02 3.84 -3.98
CA TYR A 98 17.50 4.97 -3.19
C TYR A 98 17.54 6.27 -4.01
N GLU A 99 17.99 6.20 -5.26
CA GLU A 99 17.95 7.35 -6.17
C GLU A 99 16.51 7.81 -6.45
N TYR A 100 15.58 6.86 -6.65
CA TYR A 100 14.16 7.15 -6.80
C TYR A 100 13.61 7.86 -5.55
N LEU A 101 13.82 7.32 -4.35
CA LEU A 101 13.38 7.91 -3.09
C LEU A 101 13.96 9.33 -2.88
N SER A 102 15.20 9.53 -3.29
CA SER A 102 15.83 10.85 -3.25
C SER A 102 15.15 11.86 -4.19
N LYS A 103 14.76 11.44 -5.39
CA LYS A 103 13.98 12.26 -6.34
C LYS A 103 12.60 12.60 -5.80
N GLU A 104 11.92 11.61 -5.20
CA GLU A 104 10.62 11.79 -4.57
C GLU A 104 10.69 12.79 -3.41
N ALA A 105 11.65 12.62 -2.50
CA ALA A 105 11.88 13.52 -1.38
C ALA A 105 12.17 14.96 -1.84
N LYS A 106 13.01 15.13 -2.87
CA LYS A 106 13.29 16.45 -3.48
C LYS A 106 12.04 17.08 -4.10
N ALA A 107 11.21 16.28 -4.79
CA ALA A 107 9.97 16.77 -5.38
C ALA A 107 8.97 17.21 -4.30
N ALA A 108 8.79 16.42 -3.25
CA ALA A 108 7.88 16.70 -2.15
C ALA A 108 8.35 17.91 -1.31
N SER A 109 9.65 18.05 -1.08
CA SER A 109 10.25 19.16 -0.32
C SER A 109 10.44 20.45 -1.12
N HIS A 110 10.07 20.46 -2.41
CA HIS A 110 10.19 21.68 -3.21
C HIS A 110 9.34 22.82 -2.62
N TRP A 111 9.92 24.02 -2.50
CA TRP A 111 9.31 25.16 -1.78
C TRP A 111 7.87 25.50 -2.22
N ARG A 112 7.54 25.35 -3.51
CA ARG A 112 6.17 25.57 -4.02
C ARG A 112 5.19 24.52 -3.51
N LYS A 113 5.65 23.28 -3.30
CA LYS A 113 4.85 22.21 -2.70
C LYS A 113 4.64 22.46 -1.23
N LEU A 114 5.69 22.88 -0.51
CA LEU A 114 5.63 23.24 0.90
C LEU A 114 4.67 24.43 1.13
N LEU A 115 4.76 25.48 0.33
CA LEU A 115 3.77 26.58 0.37
C LEU A 115 2.36 26.07 0.05
N GLY A 116 2.24 25.13 -0.87
CA GLY A 116 0.99 24.47 -1.20
C GLY A 116 0.37 23.69 -0.05
N MET A 117 1.19 23.19 0.89
CA MET A 117 0.72 22.48 2.09
C MET A 117 0.02 23.40 3.09
N ILE A 118 0.36 24.69 3.13
CA ILE A 118 -0.35 25.69 3.97
C ILE A 118 -1.85 25.71 3.61
N SER A 119 -2.19 25.46 2.35
CA SER A 119 -3.58 25.42 1.87
C SER A 119 -4.14 23.98 1.73
N LEU A 120 -3.49 23.00 2.38
CA LEU A 120 -3.82 21.58 2.20
C LEU A 120 -5.29 21.27 2.51
N GLY A 121 -5.83 21.78 3.61
CA GLY A 121 -7.24 21.59 3.97
C GLY A 121 -8.22 22.16 2.93
N GLY A 122 -7.86 23.25 2.25
CA GLY A 122 -8.65 23.79 1.15
C GLY A 122 -8.60 22.90 -0.10
N LYS A 123 -7.41 22.37 -0.43
CA LYS A 123 -7.22 21.42 -1.54
C LYS A 123 -7.92 20.11 -1.28
N TRP A 124 -7.84 19.62 -0.05
CA TRP A 124 -8.55 18.42 0.41
C TRP A 124 -10.05 18.58 0.16
N ARG A 125 -10.68 19.60 0.74
CA ARG A 125 -12.12 19.84 0.59
C ARG A 125 -12.55 19.98 -0.87
N LYS A 126 -11.77 20.69 -1.69
CA LYS A 126 -12.06 20.86 -3.12
C LYS A 126 -12.01 19.52 -3.87
N ARG A 127 -10.97 18.68 -3.62
CA ARG A 127 -10.85 17.36 -4.26
C ARG A 127 -11.92 16.41 -3.78
N MET A 128 -12.17 16.35 -2.47
CA MET A 128 -13.23 15.54 -1.89
C MET A 128 -14.59 15.87 -2.52
N LYS A 129 -14.96 17.16 -2.60
CA LYS A 129 -16.21 17.58 -3.27
C LYS A 129 -16.29 17.11 -4.72
N ASN A 130 -15.19 17.22 -5.47
CA ASN A 130 -15.12 16.75 -6.85
C ASN A 130 -15.23 15.21 -6.93
N ASN A 131 -14.62 14.47 -6.03
CA ASN A 131 -14.69 13.02 -6.02
C ASN A 131 -16.09 12.53 -5.62
N VAL A 132 -16.71 13.16 -4.62
CA VAL A 132 -18.12 12.88 -4.25
C VAL A 132 -19.06 13.10 -5.42
N SER A 133 -18.90 14.21 -6.19
CA SER A 133 -19.77 14.49 -7.33
C SER A 133 -19.64 13.49 -8.49
N LYS A 134 -18.53 12.77 -8.54
CA LYS A 134 -18.25 11.72 -9.54
C LYS A 134 -18.49 10.30 -9.01
N ALA A 135 -18.74 10.16 -7.71
CA ALA A 135 -18.98 8.88 -7.09
C ALA A 135 -20.26 8.25 -7.64
N ARG A 136 -20.19 6.95 -7.93
CA ARG A 136 -21.36 6.16 -8.30
C ARG A 136 -22.07 5.66 -7.04
N GLU A 137 -23.32 5.26 -7.20
CA GLU A 137 -24.01 4.58 -6.12
C GLU A 137 -23.22 3.34 -5.65
N PRO A 138 -23.12 3.13 -4.33
CA PRO A 138 -22.38 1.99 -3.81
C PRO A 138 -23.02 0.68 -4.26
N PRO A 139 -22.22 -0.35 -4.55
CA PRO A 139 -22.74 -1.67 -4.88
C PRO A 139 -23.62 -2.23 -3.75
N LYS A 140 -24.51 -3.14 -4.08
CA LYS A 140 -25.37 -3.81 -3.10
C LYS A 140 -24.53 -4.46 -1.99
N GLY A 141 -24.82 -4.15 -0.75
CA GLY A 141 -24.12 -4.65 0.44
C GLY A 141 -22.98 -3.75 0.94
N VAL A 142 -22.67 -2.66 0.24
CA VAL A 142 -21.73 -1.63 0.70
C VAL A 142 -22.52 -0.51 1.37
N THR A 143 -22.18 -0.17 2.60
CA THR A 143 -22.82 0.95 3.33
C THR A 143 -22.36 2.29 2.75
N LYS A 144 -23.15 3.34 2.95
CA LYS A 144 -22.76 4.71 2.54
C LYS A 144 -21.44 5.15 3.17
N ASN A 145 -21.22 4.80 4.44
CA ASN A 145 -19.98 5.16 5.15
C ASN A 145 -18.75 4.44 4.57
N MET A 146 -18.88 3.15 4.20
CA MET A 146 -17.81 2.45 3.46
C MET A 146 -17.52 3.09 2.09
N ALA A 147 -18.56 3.54 1.39
CA ALA A 147 -18.38 4.25 0.13
C ALA A 147 -17.70 5.60 0.35
N SER A 148 -18.07 6.33 1.41
CA SER A 148 -17.43 7.57 1.81
C SER A 148 -15.95 7.37 2.13
N ALA A 149 -15.60 6.33 2.90
CA ALA A 149 -14.22 5.97 3.17
C ALA A 149 -13.39 5.75 1.88
N SER A 150 -14.00 5.12 0.87
CA SER A 150 -13.34 4.94 -0.44
C SER A 150 -13.08 6.27 -1.17
N VAL A 151 -13.99 7.23 -1.04
CA VAL A 151 -13.81 8.59 -1.60
C VAL A 151 -12.71 9.36 -0.85
N LEU A 152 -12.67 9.22 0.47
CA LEU A 152 -11.60 9.81 1.29
C LEU A 152 -10.23 9.22 0.92
N ALA A 153 -10.13 7.89 0.78
CA ALA A 153 -8.91 7.21 0.36
C ALA A 153 -8.44 7.67 -1.03
N LEU A 154 -9.36 7.79 -2.00
CA LEU A 154 -9.04 8.35 -3.31
C LEU A 154 -8.54 9.80 -3.22
N THR A 155 -9.14 10.60 -2.35
CA THR A 155 -8.75 12.00 -2.16
C THR A 155 -7.36 12.11 -1.56
N TRP A 156 -7.07 11.28 -0.56
CA TRP A 156 -5.73 11.17 0.03
C TRP A 156 -4.69 10.77 -1.02
N TRP A 157 -4.95 9.69 -1.76
CA TRP A 157 -4.08 9.22 -2.83
C TRP A 157 -3.76 10.34 -3.85
N GLN A 158 -4.77 11.04 -4.34
CA GLN A 158 -4.59 12.12 -5.29
C GLN A 158 -3.78 13.31 -4.73
N LEU A 159 -3.80 13.54 -3.42
CA LEU A 159 -2.97 14.54 -2.77
C LEU A 159 -1.53 14.06 -2.60
N SER A 160 -1.33 12.79 -2.29
CA SER A 160 0.00 12.19 -2.22
C SER A 160 0.69 12.22 -3.59
N GLU A 161 -0.01 11.80 -4.65
CA GLU A 161 0.50 11.87 -6.03
C GLU A 161 0.74 13.33 -6.50
N TRP A 162 0.00 14.30 -5.98
CA TRP A 162 0.27 15.70 -6.26
C TRP A 162 1.58 16.20 -5.63
N LEU A 163 2.02 15.66 -4.51
CA LEU A 163 3.30 16.03 -3.88
C LEU A 163 4.50 15.59 -4.73
N ILE A 164 4.42 14.47 -5.38
CA ILE A 164 5.41 13.99 -6.35
C ILE A 164 4.98 14.33 -7.78
N ASN A 165 5.90 14.28 -8.72
CA ASN A 165 5.57 14.52 -10.12
C ASN A 165 5.11 13.21 -10.78
N GLU A 166 4.23 13.30 -11.79
CA GLU A 166 3.73 12.15 -12.54
C GLU A 166 4.84 11.27 -13.12
N SER A 167 5.94 11.89 -13.59
CA SER A 167 7.09 11.12 -14.09
C SER A 167 7.78 10.28 -13.00
N ILE A 168 7.78 10.75 -11.75
CA ILE A 168 8.36 10.03 -10.62
C ILE A 168 7.43 8.88 -10.22
N SER A 169 6.13 9.13 -10.06
CA SER A 169 5.17 8.07 -9.73
C SER A 169 5.08 7.01 -10.84
N SER A 170 5.13 7.42 -12.12
CA SER A 170 5.17 6.46 -13.23
C SER A 170 6.44 5.59 -13.22
N SER A 171 7.60 6.15 -12.83
CA SER A 171 8.84 5.38 -12.69
C SER A 171 8.72 4.31 -11.61
N ARG A 172 8.13 4.63 -10.46
CA ARG A 172 7.81 3.68 -9.39
C ARG A 172 6.88 2.57 -9.91
N ASP A 173 5.76 2.97 -10.51
CA ASP A 173 4.72 2.03 -10.94
C ASP A 173 5.24 1.09 -12.03
N ASN A 174 6.11 1.59 -12.93
CA ASN A 174 6.78 0.78 -13.94
C ASN A 174 7.74 -0.24 -13.33
N ARG A 175 8.54 0.16 -12.34
CA ARG A 175 9.43 -0.76 -11.63
C ARG A 175 8.64 -1.82 -10.88
N PHE A 176 7.57 -1.43 -10.21
CA PHE A 176 6.69 -2.38 -9.53
C PHE A 176 6.06 -3.37 -10.52
N ALA A 177 5.69 -2.92 -11.72
CA ALA A 177 5.20 -3.81 -12.77
C ALA A 177 6.27 -4.80 -13.25
N ALA A 178 7.52 -4.37 -13.39
CA ALA A 178 8.64 -5.25 -13.75
C ALA A 178 8.91 -6.31 -12.68
N ARG A 179 8.91 -5.92 -11.40
CA ARG A 179 9.08 -6.82 -10.25
C ARG A 179 7.90 -7.78 -10.08
N LEU A 180 6.66 -7.33 -10.29
CA LEU A 180 5.48 -8.21 -10.30
C LEU A 180 5.55 -9.27 -11.40
N ARG A 181 6.10 -8.94 -12.56
CA ARG A 181 6.36 -9.92 -13.62
C ARG A 181 7.44 -10.92 -13.22
N GLY A 182 8.50 -10.46 -12.56
CA GLY A 182 9.54 -11.32 -12.01
C GLY A 182 8.99 -12.28 -10.97
N ALA A 183 8.18 -11.77 -10.02
CA ALA A 183 7.51 -12.59 -9.03
C ALA A 183 6.62 -13.68 -9.64
N LEU A 184 5.84 -13.32 -10.66
CA LEU A 184 5.02 -14.31 -11.35
C LEU A 184 5.85 -15.31 -12.16
N ALA A 185 6.97 -14.89 -12.74
CA ALA A 185 7.89 -15.77 -13.46
C ALA A 185 8.54 -16.78 -12.50
N ASP A 186 9.05 -16.32 -11.36
CA ASP A 186 9.61 -17.19 -10.31
C ASP A 186 8.56 -18.18 -9.79
N LEU A 187 7.34 -17.70 -9.51
CA LEU A 187 6.25 -18.55 -9.05
C LEU A 187 5.86 -19.62 -10.09
N ARG A 188 5.93 -19.29 -11.37
CA ARG A 188 5.68 -20.27 -12.45
C ARG A 188 6.74 -21.34 -12.56
N ILE A 189 7.98 -21.03 -12.24
CA ILE A 189 9.05 -22.06 -12.16
C ILE A 189 8.71 -23.07 -11.08
N GLN A 190 8.12 -22.63 -9.97
CA GLN A 190 7.79 -23.49 -8.83
C GLN A 190 6.48 -24.28 -9.03
N HIS A 191 5.47 -23.68 -9.65
CA HIS A 191 4.09 -24.21 -9.69
C HIS A 191 3.52 -24.41 -11.11
N GLY A 192 4.29 -24.13 -12.15
CA GLY A 192 3.85 -24.23 -13.54
C GLY A 192 3.10 -23.00 -14.06
N ASP A 193 2.68 -23.07 -15.32
CA ASP A 193 2.11 -21.91 -16.05
C ASP A 193 0.79 -21.39 -15.45
N ASP A 194 0.03 -22.25 -14.78
CA ASP A 194 -1.24 -21.89 -14.12
C ASP A 194 -1.04 -21.25 -12.74
N ALA A 195 0.20 -20.92 -12.37
CA ALA A 195 0.50 -20.28 -11.10
C ALA A 195 -0.26 -18.96 -10.94
N THR A 196 -0.87 -18.78 -9.78
CA THR A 196 -1.68 -17.60 -9.44
C THR A 196 -1.01 -16.81 -8.33
N LEU A 197 -0.63 -15.58 -8.64
CA LEU A 197 -0.09 -14.59 -7.70
C LEU A 197 -1.19 -13.61 -7.31
N ILE A 198 -1.43 -13.43 -6.00
CA ILE A 198 -2.37 -12.42 -5.50
C ILE A 198 -1.63 -11.13 -5.20
N LEU A 199 -2.21 -10.01 -5.63
CA LEU A 199 -1.72 -8.68 -5.33
C LEU A 199 -2.80 -7.89 -4.57
N PRO A 200 -2.75 -7.83 -3.23
CA PRO A 200 -3.56 -6.88 -2.48
C PRO A 200 -3.03 -5.46 -2.68
N MET A 201 -3.91 -4.52 -2.93
CA MET A 201 -3.53 -3.12 -3.08
C MET A 201 -4.67 -2.18 -2.72
N HIS A 202 -4.34 -0.95 -2.38
CA HIS A 202 -5.32 0.11 -2.21
C HIS A 202 -6.02 0.41 -3.54
N MET A 203 -7.35 0.48 -3.52
CA MET A 203 -8.16 0.68 -4.73
C MET A 203 -7.73 1.88 -5.59
N PRO A 204 -7.35 3.04 -5.03
CA PRO A 204 -6.89 4.17 -5.83
C PRO A 204 -5.64 3.89 -6.66
N TRP A 205 -4.76 3.02 -6.21
CA TRP A 205 -3.51 2.67 -6.90
C TRP A 205 -3.72 1.67 -8.05
N ARG A 206 -4.82 0.93 -8.01
CA ARG A 206 -5.11 -0.16 -8.96
C ARG A 206 -4.93 0.23 -10.43
N ASN A 207 -5.43 1.41 -10.80
CA ASN A 207 -5.39 1.81 -12.21
C ASN A 207 -3.95 2.11 -12.67
N ALA A 208 -3.12 2.72 -11.84
CA ALA A 208 -1.73 3.02 -12.16
C ALA A 208 -0.93 1.72 -12.34
N ILE A 209 -1.02 0.78 -11.40
CA ILE A 209 -0.36 -0.52 -11.51
C ILE A 209 -0.88 -1.33 -12.72
N TYR A 210 -2.19 -1.31 -12.97
CA TYR A 210 -2.75 -2.00 -14.13
C TYR A 210 -2.25 -1.41 -15.46
N SER A 211 -2.16 -0.08 -15.59
CA SER A 211 -1.59 0.58 -16.77
C SER A 211 -0.12 0.21 -16.93
N ALA A 212 0.67 0.31 -15.86
CA ALA A 212 2.07 -0.05 -15.87
C ALA A 212 2.30 -1.52 -16.28
N LEU A 213 1.48 -2.45 -15.77
CA LEU A 213 1.52 -3.85 -16.19
C LEU A 213 1.19 -4.07 -17.67
N ASN A 214 0.34 -3.24 -18.28
CA ASN A 214 0.04 -3.36 -19.70
C ASN A 214 1.10 -2.73 -20.61
N GLU A 215 1.70 -1.64 -20.17
CA GLU A 215 2.63 -0.84 -20.96
C GLU A 215 4.08 -1.35 -20.80
N GLN A 216 4.47 -1.69 -19.57
CA GLN A 216 5.81 -2.15 -19.24
C GLN A 216 5.93 -3.66 -19.48
N LYS A 217 6.93 -4.05 -20.29
CA LYS A 217 7.21 -5.46 -20.62
C LYS A 217 8.45 -6.01 -19.94
N GLU A 218 9.24 -5.15 -19.32
CA GLU A 218 10.45 -5.56 -18.61
C GLU A 218 10.11 -6.48 -17.45
N VAL A 219 11.05 -7.37 -17.14
CA VAL A 219 10.99 -8.33 -16.05
C VAL A 219 12.21 -8.08 -15.19
N GLU A 220 12.00 -7.70 -13.93
CA GLU A 220 13.07 -7.61 -12.93
C GLU A 220 13.03 -8.90 -12.10
N GLU A 221 14.15 -9.63 -12.06
CA GLU A 221 14.25 -10.87 -11.30
C GLU A 221 14.13 -10.59 -9.80
N ILE A 222 13.20 -11.26 -9.15
CA ILE A 222 13.06 -11.25 -7.70
C ILE A 222 12.78 -12.67 -7.22
N SER A 223 13.21 -12.96 -6.00
CA SER A 223 12.95 -14.23 -5.33
C SER A 223 11.90 -14.06 -4.23
N SER A 224 11.19 -15.13 -3.92
CA SER A 224 10.32 -15.14 -2.75
C SER A 224 11.16 -15.04 -1.48
N SER A 225 10.66 -14.31 -0.49
CA SER A 225 11.24 -14.37 0.86
C SER A 225 11.03 -15.78 1.41
N PRO A 226 12.06 -16.36 2.05
CA PRO A 226 11.88 -17.62 2.75
C PRO A 226 10.76 -17.44 3.79
N PRO A 227 9.93 -18.47 4.05
CA PRO A 227 9.08 -18.44 5.21
C PRO A 227 9.97 -18.23 6.43
N ASP A 228 9.64 -17.25 7.28
CA ASP A 228 10.34 -17.04 8.53
C ASP A 228 10.43 -18.40 9.23
N SER A 229 11.63 -18.94 9.32
CA SER A 229 11.90 -19.99 10.27
C SER A 229 11.76 -19.33 11.63
N ASP A 230 10.60 -19.47 12.27
CA ASP A 230 10.48 -19.27 13.70
C ASP A 230 11.58 -20.13 14.34
N ASP A 231 12.73 -19.53 14.59
CA ASP A 231 13.68 -20.06 15.57
C ASP A 231 13.01 -19.98 16.94
N THR A 232 12.02 -20.83 17.13
CA THR A 232 11.63 -21.28 18.46
C THR A 232 12.80 -22.14 18.97
N GLU A 233 13.88 -21.47 19.35
CA GLU A 233 14.77 -22.04 20.36
C GLU A 233 13.95 -22.07 21.66
N GLU A 234 13.26 -23.20 21.83
CA GLU A 234 12.83 -23.64 23.16
C GLU A 234 14.11 -23.89 23.98
N GLU A 235 14.38 -23.01 24.93
CA GLU A 235 15.11 -23.36 26.16
C GLU A 235 14.18 -23.24 27.39
#